data_683247c21b8687b2092b8f60e252d2e7
#
_entry.id   683247c21b8687b2092b8f60e252d2e7
#
_cell.length_a   1.000
_cell.length_b   1.000
_cell.length_c   1.000
_cell.angle_alpha   90.00
_cell.angle_beta   90.00
_cell.angle_gamma   90.00
#
_symmetry.space_group_name_H-M   'P 1'
#
loop_
_entity.id
_entity.type
_entity.pdbx_description
1 polymer ?
#
loop_
_entity_poly.entity_id
_entity_poly.type
_entity_poly.pdbx_seq_one_letter_code
_entity_poly.pdbx_strand_id
1 'polypeptide(L)'
;LALTKVRGAGAEGLTLSSTALTVANGLNLTDGNITVADGHGIDFSATSDGSGSMSSELFHNYEEGTWTPDYKGETSSGSYTFVEQQGFYIRVGRYVTAWWNLTNITDVSEGSGRVVIDGLPYQVSHPSGFNGEGIGTAQVSGFTGITGSYINVQAQESTHRIVILKMTGTNNDTSPVNVTTRAGDGSDLRGCIHYRAS
;
A
#
# COMPACT_ATOMS: atom_id res chain seq x y z
N LEU A 1 46.52 -4.56 9.72
CA LEU A 1 45.10 -4.52 10.10
C LEU A 1 44.95 -5.21 11.44
N ALA A 2 44.64 -4.43 12.48
CA ALA A 2 44.38 -4.98 13.81
C ALA A 2 43.01 -5.66 13.79
N LEU A 3 42.97 -6.98 13.90
CA LEU A 3 41.74 -7.68 14.21
C LEU A 3 41.30 -7.21 15.61
N THR A 4 40.17 -6.50 15.67
CA THR A 4 39.52 -6.15 16.92
C THR A 4 39.11 -7.46 17.59
N LYS A 5 39.67 -7.75 18.74
CA LYS A 5 39.47 -9.00 19.49
C LYS A 5 38.01 -9.27 19.72
N VAL A 6 37.49 -10.37 19.18
CA VAL A 6 36.33 -11.05 19.77
C VAL A 6 36.82 -11.60 21.13
N ARG A 7 36.54 -10.87 22.22
CA ARG A 7 36.86 -11.32 23.58
C ARG A 7 35.69 -12.14 24.12
N GLY A 8 35.92 -13.42 24.31
CA GLY A 8 35.03 -14.33 25.02
C GLY A 8 35.36 -15.76 24.64
N ALA A 9 35.52 -16.64 25.65
CA ALA A 9 35.46 -18.06 25.44
C ALA A 9 34.04 -18.37 24.88
N GLY A 10 33.93 -18.62 23.57
CA GLY A 10 32.64 -18.91 22.96
C GLY A 10 32.37 -18.33 21.57
N ALA A 11 33.39 -17.81 20.87
CA ALA A 11 33.24 -17.44 19.47
C ALA A 11 33.32 -18.63 18.49
N GLU A 12 33.01 -19.84 18.98
CA GLU A 12 32.85 -20.99 18.10
C GLU A 12 31.69 -20.81 17.17
N GLY A 13 31.93 -20.92 15.87
CA GLY A 13 30.91 -20.71 14.82
C GLY A 13 30.83 -19.29 14.26
N LEU A 14 31.73 -18.38 14.65
CA LEU A 14 31.84 -17.06 14.03
C LEU A 14 33.07 -17.02 13.09
N THR A 15 32.81 -16.89 11.80
CA THR A 15 33.86 -16.72 10.79
C THR A 15 33.78 -15.33 10.18
N LEU A 16 34.85 -14.57 10.29
CA LEU A 16 35.03 -13.27 9.63
C LEU A 16 35.87 -13.51 8.37
N SER A 17 35.27 -13.26 7.20
CA SER A 17 35.99 -13.16 5.94
C SER A 17 36.17 -11.69 5.55
N SER A 18 36.92 -11.44 4.49
CA SER A 18 37.07 -10.07 3.97
C SER A 18 35.75 -9.47 3.45
N THR A 19 34.71 -10.27 3.22
CA THR A 19 33.46 -9.89 2.57
C THR A 19 32.20 -10.35 3.33
N ALA A 20 32.31 -11.28 4.27
CA ALA A 20 31.14 -11.81 4.97
C ALA A 20 31.43 -12.22 6.42
N LEU A 21 30.41 -12.14 7.25
CA LEU A 21 30.34 -12.75 8.56
C LEU A 21 29.49 -14.02 8.46
N THR A 22 30.06 -15.20 8.73
CA THR A 22 29.35 -16.47 8.78
C THR A 22 29.09 -16.89 10.23
N VAL A 23 27.82 -17.15 10.56
CA VAL A 23 27.38 -17.62 11.88
C VAL A 23 26.77 -19.02 11.70
N ALA A 24 27.39 -20.05 12.25
CA ALA A 24 27.00 -21.45 11.99
C ALA A 24 25.69 -21.88 12.67
N ASN A 25 25.38 -21.37 13.87
CA ASN A 25 24.29 -21.85 14.72
C ASN A 25 23.23 -20.77 15.05
N GLY A 26 23.09 -19.78 14.18
CA GLY A 26 22.13 -18.69 14.36
C GLY A 26 22.70 -17.45 15.04
N LEU A 27 22.04 -16.34 14.85
CA LEU A 27 22.35 -15.03 15.42
C LEU A 27 21.23 -14.63 16.37
N ASN A 28 21.55 -14.41 17.64
CA ASN A 28 20.62 -13.86 18.63
C ASN A 28 21.07 -12.44 19.01
N LEU A 29 20.25 -11.46 18.66
CA LEU A 29 20.42 -10.07 19.07
C LEU A 29 19.54 -9.82 20.30
N THR A 30 20.17 -9.70 21.47
CA THR A 30 19.44 -9.48 22.73
C THR A 30 18.96 -8.05 22.90
N ASP A 31 19.63 -7.09 22.24
CA ASP A 31 19.28 -5.68 22.22
C ASP A 31 19.94 -5.04 20.99
N GLY A 32 19.13 -4.35 20.20
CA GLY A 32 19.57 -3.68 18.96
C GLY A 32 18.89 -4.20 17.68
N ASN A 33 19.17 -3.54 16.58
CA ASN A 33 18.58 -3.79 15.28
C ASN A 33 19.63 -4.33 14.28
N ILE A 34 19.15 -5.06 13.26
CA ILE A 34 19.93 -5.30 12.04
C ILE A 34 19.64 -4.17 11.08
N THR A 35 20.64 -3.36 10.77
CA THR A 35 20.53 -2.30 9.77
C THR A 35 21.11 -2.79 8.44
N VAL A 36 20.33 -2.75 7.37
CA VAL A 36 20.75 -3.07 6.01
C VAL A 36 20.66 -1.81 5.14
N ALA A 37 21.53 -1.71 4.13
CA ALA A 37 21.50 -0.59 3.20
C ALA A 37 20.27 -0.68 2.27
N ASP A 38 19.93 0.45 1.63
CA ASP A 38 18.85 0.50 0.63
C ASP A 38 19.07 -0.52 -0.49
N GLY A 39 18.01 -1.21 -0.89
CA GLY A 39 18.04 -2.30 -1.86
C GLY A 39 18.59 -3.64 -1.32
N HIS A 40 19.00 -3.69 -0.07
CA HIS A 40 19.46 -4.91 0.62
C HIS A 40 18.42 -5.40 1.62
N GLY A 41 18.53 -6.66 2.06
CA GLY A 41 17.58 -7.27 2.99
C GLY A 41 18.00 -8.67 3.42
N ILE A 42 17.03 -9.48 3.81
CA ILE A 42 17.25 -10.90 4.13
C ILE A 42 17.02 -11.70 2.84
N ASP A 43 18.02 -12.46 2.45
CA ASP A 43 18.00 -13.29 1.24
C ASP A 43 17.59 -14.72 1.60
N PHE A 44 16.53 -15.21 0.97
CA PHE A 44 15.98 -16.57 1.14
C PHE A 44 16.31 -17.49 -0.05
N SER A 45 17.17 -17.10 -0.99
CA SER A 45 17.50 -17.87 -2.20
C SER A 45 18.08 -19.26 -1.95
N ALA A 46 18.45 -19.59 -0.71
CA ALA A 46 18.86 -20.93 -0.32
C ALA A 46 17.69 -21.85 0.05
N THR A 47 16.45 -21.38 0.05
CA THR A 47 15.26 -22.19 0.31
C THR A 47 14.73 -22.83 -0.97
N SER A 48 13.84 -23.82 -0.84
CA SER A 48 13.24 -24.47 -2.01
C SER A 48 12.15 -23.59 -2.61
N ASP A 49 12.20 -23.42 -3.92
CA ASP A 49 11.21 -22.68 -4.69
C ASP A 49 9.85 -23.39 -4.75
N GLY A 50 8.80 -22.58 -4.93
CA GLY A 50 7.49 -23.08 -5.34
C GLY A 50 7.46 -23.45 -6.83
N SER A 51 6.29 -23.87 -7.33
CA SER A 51 6.09 -24.26 -8.75
C SER A 51 5.96 -23.05 -9.71
N GLY A 52 5.95 -21.83 -9.22
CA GLY A 52 5.90 -20.61 -10.02
C GLY A 52 7.27 -20.14 -10.51
N SER A 53 7.27 -19.10 -11.36
CA SER A 53 8.51 -18.41 -11.73
C SER A 53 8.92 -17.42 -10.66
N MET A 54 10.07 -17.65 -10.05
CA MET A 54 10.64 -16.78 -9.03
C MET A 54 11.19 -15.49 -9.66
N SER A 55 10.88 -14.35 -9.06
CA SER A 55 11.43 -13.05 -9.48
C SER A 55 12.37 -12.43 -8.46
N SER A 56 12.25 -12.79 -7.19
CA SER A 56 13.12 -12.34 -6.09
C SER A 56 12.78 -13.10 -4.81
N GLU A 57 13.80 -13.47 -4.06
CA GLU A 57 13.71 -14.04 -2.72
C GLU A 57 14.32 -13.10 -1.66
N LEU A 58 14.60 -11.88 -2.05
CA LEU A 58 15.11 -10.84 -1.16
C LEU A 58 13.94 -10.14 -0.45
N PHE A 59 13.86 -10.31 0.88
CA PHE A 59 12.95 -9.54 1.73
C PHE A 59 13.56 -8.17 2.03
N HIS A 60 13.07 -7.15 1.33
CA HIS A 60 13.58 -5.78 1.41
C HIS A 60 12.43 -4.76 1.45
N ASN A 61 12.78 -3.47 1.62
CA ASN A 61 11.85 -2.34 1.56
C ASN A 61 10.64 -2.50 2.49
N TYR A 62 10.88 -2.81 3.78
CA TYR A 62 9.83 -2.66 4.78
C TYR A 62 9.72 -1.21 5.18
N GLU A 63 8.50 -0.68 5.11
CA GLU A 63 8.20 0.70 5.46
C GLU A 63 6.78 0.83 5.99
N GLU A 64 6.60 1.57 7.05
CA GLU A 64 5.31 2.01 7.58
C GLU A 64 5.27 3.53 7.56
N GLY A 65 4.12 4.11 7.23
CA GLY A 65 4.01 5.55 7.18
C GLY A 65 2.59 6.06 7.10
N THR A 66 2.49 7.37 6.95
CA THR A 66 1.23 8.08 6.75
C THR A 66 1.20 8.73 5.37
N TRP A 67 -0.01 8.94 4.85
CA TRP A 67 -0.26 9.67 3.62
C TRP A 67 -1.51 10.52 3.74
N THR A 68 -1.70 11.46 2.84
CA THR A 68 -2.88 12.32 2.84
C THR A 68 -3.77 11.93 1.67
N PRO A 69 -4.88 11.22 1.92
CA PRO A 69 -5.86 10.89 0.88
C PRO A 69 -6.60 12.14 0.44
N ASP A 70 -6.68 12.38 -0.86
CA ASP A 70 -7.32 13.56 -1.45
C ASP A 70 -8.53 13.15 -2.29
N TYR A 71 -9.75 13.42 -1.79
CA TYR A 71 -11.00 13.19 -2.49
C TYR A 71 -11.21 14.22 -3.59
N LYS A 72 -11.42 13.77 -4.82
CA LYS A 72 -11.69 14.65 -5.94
C LYS A 72 -12.46 13.99 -7.08
N GLY A 73 -12.95 14.80 -7.99
CA GLY A 73 -13.44 14.36 -9.28
C GLY A 73 -12.29 14.14 -10.27
N GLU A 74 -12.40 13.13 -11.11
CA GLU A 74 -11.37 12.82 -12.09
C GLU A 74 -11.30 13.85 -13.23
N THR A 75 -12.46 14.36 -13.69
CA THR A 75 -12.53 15.33 -14.80
C THR A 75 -12.24 16.75 -14.32
N SER A 76 -12.82 17.14 -13.18
CA SER A 76 -12.54 18.38 -12.48
C SER A 76 -12.40 18.07 -10.99
N SER A 77 -11.30 18.46 -10.40
CA SER A 77 -10.96 18.06 -9.01
C SER A 77 -12.04 18.51 -8.01
N GLY A 78 -12.56 19.70 -8.15
CA GLY A 78 -13.34 20.33 -7.09
C GLY A 78 -12.45 20.77 -5.93
N SER A 79 -13.08 21.22 -4.85
CA SER A 79 -12.43 21.55 -3.58
C SER A 79 -13.32 21.11 -2.43
N TYR A 80 -12.74 20.43 -1.46
CA TYR A 80 -13.45 19.79 -0.36
C TYR A 80 -12.76 20.07 0.96
N THR A 81 -13.52 20.07 2.04
CA THR A 81 -13.01 20.09 3.41
C THR A 81 -13.41 18.82 4.14
N PHE A 82 -12.67 18.47 5.18
CA PHE A 82 -12.83 17.24 5.94
C PHE A 82 -12.73 17.54 7.43
N VAL A 83 -13.42 16.75 8.27
CA VAL A 83 -13.14 16.71 9.71
C VAL A 83 -11.91 15.82 9.96
N GLU A 84 -11.83 14.67 9.28
CA GLU A 84 -10.65 13.82 9.30
C GLU A 84 -10.20 13.53 7.86
N GLN A 85 -8.90 13.62 7.63
CA GLN A 85 -8.24 13.33 6.37
C GLN A 85 -6.91 12.64 6.67
N GLN A 86 -6.96 11.32 6.83
CA GLN A 86 -5.81 10.54 7.28
C GLN A 86 -5.66 9.26 6.49
N GLY A 87 -4.43 8.88 6.23
CA GLY A 87 -4.08 7.60 5.65
C GLY A 87 -2.83 6.99 6.29
N PHE A 88 -2.81 5.68 6.36
CA PHE A 88 -1.68 4.87 6.81
C PHE A 88 -1.30 3.88 5.72
N TYR A 89 -0.07 3.43 5.70
CA TYR A 89 0.36 2.37 4.80
C TYR A 89 1.45 1.50 5.42
N ILE A 90 1.53 0.29 4.90
CA ILE A 90 2.64 -0.64 5.11
C ILE A 90 3.10 -1.10 3.74
N ARG A 91 4.41 -1.12 3.53
CA ARG A 91 5.06 -1.65 2.34
C ARG A 91 6.00 -2.79 2.69
N VAL A 92 5.93 -3.86 1.92
CA VAL A 92 6.90 -4.97 1.96
C VAL A 92 7.31 -5.29 0.52
N GLY A 93 8.56 -5.05 0.16
CA GLY A 93 9.00 -5.16 -1.21
C GLY A 93 8.23 -4.20 -2.12
N ARG A 94 7.49 -4.77 -3.07
CA ARG A 94 6.59 -4.02 -3.97
C ARG A 94 5.13 -4.05 -3.56
N TYR A 95 4.80 -4.78 -2.50
CA TYR A 95 3.43 -4.90 -2.03
C TYR A 95 3.12 -3.81 -1.02
N VAL A 96 2.05 -3.06 -1.27
CA VAL A 96 1.58 -1.95 -0.43
C VAL A 96 0.16 -2.23 0.01
N THR A 97 -0.08 -2.08 1.30
CA THR A 97 -1.42 -1.96 1.87
C THR A 97 -1.60 -0.53 2.36
N ALA A 98 -2.63 0.14 1.88
CA ALA A 98 -2.94 1.51 2.28
C ALA A 98 -4.36 1.61 2.82
N TRP A 99 -4.54 2.29 3.95
CA TRP A 99 -5.82 2.62 4.58
C TRP A 99 -6.06 4.11 4.50
N TRP A 100 -7.32 4.52 4.43
CA TRP A 100 -7.72 5.92 4.51
C TRP A 100 -8.99 6.12 5.32
N ASN A 101 -9.12 7.32 5.86
CA ASN A 101 -10.30 7.80 6.55
C ASN A 101 -10.56 9.25 6.15
N LEU A 102 -11.67 9.48 5.46
CA LEU A 102 -12.19 10.79 5.10
C LEU A 102 -13.57 10.91 5.72
N THR A 103 -13.73 11.83 6.66
CA THR A 103 -15.00 12.03 7.35
C THR A 103 -15.51 13.45 7.15
N ASN A 104 -16.85 13.55 7.12
CA ASN A 104 -17.56 14.80 6.93
C ASN A 104 -17.07 15.59 5.69
N ILE A 105 -17.04 14.90 4.55
CA ILE A 105 -16.65 15.50 3.27
C ILE A 105 -17.65 16.59 2.92
N THR A 106 -17.20 17.83 2.83
CA THR A 106 -18.02 19.01 2.57
C THR A 106 -17.51 19.75 1.34
N ASP A 107 -18.41 20.12 0.44
CA ASP A 107 -18.07 20.86 -0.77
C ASP A 107 -17.74 22.33 -0.48
N VAL A 108 -16.60 22.78 -0.97
CA VAL A 108 -16.32 24.21 -1.20
C VAL A 108 -16.65 24.55 -2.66
N SER A 109 -16.28 23.64 -3.59
CA SER A 109 -16.73 23.64 -4.97
C SER A 109 -16.83 22.23 -5.48
N GLU A 110 -17.93 21.83 -6.09
CA GLU A 110 -18.13 20.49 -6.59
C GLU A 110 -17.20 20.18 -7.77
N GLY A 111 -16.59 19.00 -7.74
CA GLY A 111 -15.86 18.45 -8.87
C GLY A 111 -16.76 17.79 -9.90
N SER A 112 -16.19 17.13 -10.90
CA SER A 112 -16.92 16.37 -11.90
C SER A 112 -16.22 15.08 -12.31
N GLY A 113 -16.99 14.15 -12.85
CA GLY A 113 -16.52 12.83 -13.24
C GLY A 113 -16.60 11.83 -12.09
N ARG A 114 -15.87 10.73 -12.23
CA ARG A 114 -15.84 9.68 -11.19
C ARG A 114 -15.05 10.14 -9.96
N VAL A 115 -15.44 9.61 -8.82
CA VAL A 115 -14.72 9.83 -7.57
C VAL A 115 -13.37 9.11 -7.63
N VAL A 116 -12.31 9.85 -7.36
CA VAL A 116 -10.98 9.29 -7.13
C VAL A 116 -10.45 9.76 -5.77
N ILE A 117 -9.66 8.90 -5.14
CA ILE A 117 -8.81 9.27 -4.01
C ILE A 117 -7.38 9.30 -4.54
N ASP A 118 -6.78 10.48 -4.52
CA ASP A 118 -5.40 10.70 -4.97
C ASP A 118 -4.42 10.72 -3.78
N GLY A 119 -3.13 10.66 -4.06
CA GLY A 119 -2.08 10.78 -3.06
C GLY A 119 -1.58 9.47 -2.47
N LEU A 120 -1.86 8.30 -3.09
CA LEU A 120 -1.25 7.03 -2.67
C LEU A 120 0.26 7.19 -2.50
N PRO A 121 0.86 6.57 -1.45
CA PRO A 121 2.27 6.75 -1.11
C PRO A 121 3.23 6.33 -2.23
N TYR A 122 2.83 5.34 -3.03
CA TYR A 122 3.61 4.84 -4.16
C TYR A 122 2.76 4.78 -5.41
N GLN A 123 3.39 5.04 -6.56
CA GLN A 123 2.75 4.86 -7.85
C GLN A 123 2.34 3.40 -8.05
N VAL A 124 1.13 3.21 -8.55
CA VAL A 124 0.61 1.88 -8.88
C VAL A 124 1.37 1.31 -10.08
N SER A 125 1.91 0.12 -9.94
CA SER A 125 2.61 -0.59 -11.02
C SER A 125 1.65 -0.98 -12.13
N HIS A 126 2.14 -1.02 -13.37
CA HIS A 126 1.43 -1.58 -14.53
C HIS A 126 2.27 -2.65 -15.20
N PRO A 127 2.27 -3.90 -14.68
CA PRO A 127 2.97 -5.00 -15.33
C PRO A 127 2.30 -5.36 -16.65
N SER A 128 3.09 -5.53 -17.71
CA SER A 128 2.57 -5.94 -19.01
C SER A 128 1.76 -7.24 -18.92
N GLY A 129 0.54 -7.24 -19.47
CA GLY A 129 -0.35 -8.41 -19.49
C GLY A 129 -1.12 -8.68 -18.21
N PHE A 130 -1.06 -7.79 -17.21
CA PHE A 130 -1.81 -7.91 -15.98
C PHE A 130 -2.73 -6.69 -15.78
N ASN A 131 -4.04 -6.94 -15.78
CA ASN A 131 -5.08 -5.93 -15.52
C ASN A 131 -5.64 -6.16 -14.12
N GLY A 132 -5.05 -5.58 -13.11
CA GLY A 132 -5.49 -5.79 -11.73
C GLY A 132 -4.44 -5.33 -10.73
N GLU A 133 -4.01 -4.10 -10.88
CA GLU A 133 -2.89 -3.50 -10.16
C GLU A 133 -3.14 -3.40 -8.66
N GLY A 134 -4.40 -3.41 -8.25
CA GLY A 134 -4.80 -3.41 -6.85
C GLY A 134 -6.31 -3.33 -6.69
N ILE A 135 -6.82 -4.07 -5.72
CA ILE A 135 -8.23 -4.08 -5.35
C ILE A 135 -8.37 -3.91 -3.84
N GLY A 136 -9.53 -3.44 -3.44
CA GLY A 136 -9.85 -3.26 -2.03
C GLY A 136 -11.32 -2.99 -1.81
N THR A 137 -11.65 -2.60 -0.59
CA THR A 137 -13.02 -2.28 -0.19
C THR A 137 -13.07 -0.93 0.52
N ALA A 138 -14.20 -0.26 0.39
CA ALA A 138 -14.47 0.94 1.16
C ALA A 138 -15.87 0.89 1.77
N GLN A 139 -16.03 1.57 2.89
CA GLN A 139 -17.29 1.90 3.52
C GLN A 139 -17.65 3.33 3.17
N VAL A 140 -18.90 3.55 2.80
CA VAL A 140 -19.44 4.88 2.50
C VAL A 140 -20.64 5.19 3.37
N SER A 141 -20.80 6.47 3.68
CA SER A 141 -21.99 7.04 4.31
C SER A 141 -22.32 8.36 3.63
N GLY A 142 -23.61 8.68 3.45
CA GLY A 142 -24.02 9.92 2.80
C GLY A 142 -23.81 9.93 1.28
N PHE A 143 -23.77 8.75 0.62
CA PHE A 143 -23.73 8.64 -0.84
C PHE A 143 -25.07 8.12 -1.38
N THR A 144 -25.61 8.76 -2.41
CA THR A 144 -26.86 8.36 -3.08
C THR A 144 -26.60 7.36 -4.22
N GLY A 145 -27.59 6.53 -4.51
CA GLY A 145 -27.49 5.56 -5.61
C GLY A 145 -26.47 4.45 -5.41
N ILE A 146 -26.05 4.23 -4.16
CA ILE A 146 -25.25 3.09 -3.73
C ILE A 146 -26.13 2.21 -2.86
N THR A 147 -26.29 0.94 -3.26
CA THR A 147 -27.02 -0.04 -2.48
C THR A 147 -26.07 -0.68 -1.46
N GLY A 148 -26.32 -0.49 -0.18
CA GLY A 148 -25.47 -0.94 0.91
C GLY A 148 -24.37 0.09 1.28
N SER A 149 -23.61 -0.24 2.33
CA SER A 149 -22.58 0.66 2.88
C SER A 149 -21.16 0.30 2.42
N TYR A 150 -21.00 -0.79 1.67
CA TYR A 150 -19.70 -1.28 1.21
C TYR A 150 -19.62 -1.25 -0.31
N ILE A 151 -18.47 -0.83 -0.79
CA ILE A 151 -18.17 -0.68 -2.22
C ILE A 151 -16.78 -1.23 -2.52
N ASN A 152 -16.54 -1.54 -3.78
CA ASN A 152 -15.22 -1.93 -4.25
C ASN A 152 -14.37 -0.72 -4.59
N VAL A 153 -13.08 -0.87 -4.48
CA VAL A 153 -12.11 0.12 -4.93
C VAL A 153 -11.04 -0.54 -5.77
N GLN A 154 -10.52 0.19 -6.74
CA GLN A 154 -9.48 -0.28 -7.65
C GLN A 154 -8.36 0.76 -7.72
N ALA A 155 -7.11 0.30 -7.63
CA ALA A 155 -5.96 1.14 -7.90
C ALA A 155 -5.89 1.43 -9.40
N GLN A 156 -5.65 2.69 -9.75
CA GLN A 156 -5.49 3.10 -11.15
C GLN A 156 -4.02 3.02 -11.55
N GLU A 157 -3.74 2.16 -12.52
CA GLU A 157 -2.40 1.92 -13.06
C GLU A 157 -1.63 3.18 -13.44
N SER A 158 -0.33 3.16 -13.22
CA SER A 158 0.59 4.26 -13.54
C SER A 158 0.25 5.60 -12.88
N THR A 159 -0.57 5.57 -11.82
CA THR A 159 -0.97 6.76 -11.05
C THR A 159 -0.78 6.54 -9.55
N HIS A 160 -1.09 7.57 -8.76
CA HIS A 160 -1.22 7.54 -7.30
C HIS A 160 -2.68 7.54 -6.86
N ARG A 161 -3.59 6.89 -7.64
CA ARG A 161 -5.04 7.03 -7.49
C ARG A 161 -5.76 5.73 -7.22
N ILE A 162 -6.85 5.88 -6.48
CA ILE A 162 -7.87 4.86 -6.24
C ILE A 162 -9.17 5.33 -6.91
N VAL A 163 -9.81 4.44 -7.65
CA VAL A 163 -11.15 4.65 -8.21
C VAL A 163 -12.18 3.96 -7.34
N ILE A 164 -13.27 4.63 -7.08
CA ILE A 164 -14.39 4.10 -6.30
C ILE A 164 -15.41 3.47 -7.24
N LEU A 165 -15.76 2.21 -6.98
CA LEU A 165 -16.63 1.40 -7.81
C LEU A 165 -17.86 0.94 -7.03
N LYS A 166 -19.04 1.02 -7.62
CA LYS A 166 -20.28 0.44 -7.09
C LYS A 166 -20.73 -0.74 -7.94
N MET A 167 -21.40 -1.69 -7.36
CA MET A 167 -22.07 -2.77 -8.09
C MET A 167 -23.33 -2.22 -8.78
N THR A 168 -23.54 -2.61 -10.02
CA THR A 168 -24.70 -2.23 -10.82
C THR A 168 -25.40 -3.45 -11.38
N GLY A 169 -26.73 -3.48 -11.23
CA GLY A 169 -27.59 -4.48 -11.86
C GLY A 169 -27.47 -5.90 -11.30
N THR A 170 -28.10 -6.83 -12.00
CA THR A 170 -28.22 -8.25 -11.61
C THR A 170 -27.02 -9.11 -12.03
N ASN A 171 -26.13 -8.59 -12.87
CA ASN A 171 -24.97 -9.32 -13.43
C ASN A 171 -23.65 -9.09 -12.67
N ASN A 172 -23.68 -8.47 -11.50
CA ASN A 172 -22.50 -8.09 -10.71
C ASN A 172 -21.50 -7.19 -11.46
N ASP A 173 -21.96 -6.47 -12.46
CA ASP A 173 -21.14 -5.47 -13.14
C ASP A 173 -20.81 -4.31 -12.20
N THR A 174 -19.62 -3.75 -12.33
CA THR A 174 -19.19 -2.58 -11.56
C THR A 174 -19.20 -1.33 -12.43
N SER A 175 -19.55 -0.20 -11.83
CA SER A 175 -19.42 1.11 -12.48
C SER A 175 -18.78 2.12 -11.52
N PRO A 176 -18.09 3.13 -12.05
CA PRO A 176 -17.53 4.18 -11.22
C PRO A 176 -18.61 4.94 -10.44
N VAL A 177 -18.29 5.31 -9.20
CA VAL A 177 -19.08 6.27 -8.43
C VAL A 177 -18.71 7.67 -8.88
N ASN A 178 -19.71 8.50 -9.24
CA ASN A 178 -19.47 9.89 -9.62
C ASN A 178 -19.56 10.82 -8.41
N VAL A 179 -18.89 11.95 -8.46
CA VAL A 179 -18.92 12.95 -7.38
C VAL A 179 -20.35 13.43 -7.06
N THR A 180 -21.21 13.52 -8.07
CA THR A 180 -22.63 13.88 -7.95
C THR A 180 -23.49 12.85 -7.22
N THR A 181 -22.96 11.67 -6.91
CA THR A 181 -23.67 10.65 -6.11
C THR A 181 -23.56 10.89 -4.61
N ARG A 182 -22.78 11.87 -4.19
CA ARG A 182 -22.72 12.27 -2.79
C ARG A 182 -24.03 12.98 -2.39
N ALA A 183 -24.58 12.67 -1.21
CA ALA A 183 -25.86 13.21 -0.76
C ALA A 183 -25.76 14.65 -0.21
N GLY A 184 -24.61 15.31 -0.38
CA GLY A 184 -24.30 16.63 0.17
C GLY A 184 -23.22 16.57 1.25
N ASP A 185 -23.17 17.57 2.09
CA ASP A 185 -22.20 17.70 3.16
C ASP A 185 -22.38 16.63 4.25
N GLY A 186 -21.26 16.24 4.86
CA GLY A 186 -21.25 15.25 5.93
C GLY A 186 -21.07 13.80 5.48
N SER A 187 -20.65 13.56 4.23
CA SER A 187 -20.39 12.22 3.73
C SER A 187 -19.07 11.65 4.27
N ASP A 188 -19.03 10.33 4.50
CA ASP A 188 -17.83 9.62 4.93
C ASP A 188 -17.38 8.62 3.87
N LEU A 189 -16.07 8.46 3.74
CA LEU A 189 -15.45 7.47 2.86
C LEU A 189 -14.16 6.94 3.50
N ARG A 190 -14.18 5.69 3.91
CA ARG A 190 -13.04 5.02 4.53
C ARG A 190 -12.80 3.66 3.91
N GLY A 191 -11.56 3.22 3.85
CA GLY A 191 -11.28 1.94 3.22
C GLY A 191 -9.83 1.49 3.29
N CYS A 192 -9.60 0.39 2.59
CA CYS A 192 -8.30 -0.25 2.47
C CYS A 192 -8.13 -0.75 1.04
N ILE A 193 -6.92 -0.66 0.53
CA ILE A 193 -6.52 -1.21 -0.76
C ILE A 193 -5.17 -1.91 -0.67
N HIS A 194 -5.05 -2.98 -1.44
CA HIS A 194 -3.80 -3.70 -1.64
C HIS A 194 -3.38 -3.51 -3.10
N TYR A 195 -2.14 -3.10 -3.32
CA TYR A 195 -1.63 -2.90 -4.67
C TYR A 195 -0.13 -3.16 -4.77
N ARG A 196 0.34 -3.34 -6.00
CA ARG A 196 1.75 -3.45 -6.30
C ARG A 196 2.30 -2.07 -6.68
N ALA A 197 3.37 -1.65 -6.02
CA ALA A 197 4.11 -0.43 -6.36
C ALA A 197 5.02 -0.66 -7.58
N SER A 198 5.25 0.41 -8.33
CA SER A 198 6.19 0.43 -9.44
C SER A 198 7.66 0.34 -9.00
#